data_b2518373ebc73ae9c796dcbba823892d
#
_entry.id   b2518373ebc73ae9c796dcbba823892d
#
_cell.length_a   1.000
_cell.length_b   1.000
_cell.length_c   1.000
_cell.angle_alpha   90.00
_cell.angle_beta   90.00
_cell.angle_gamma   90.00
#
_symmetry.space_group_name_H-M   'P 1'
#
loop_
_entity.id
_entity.type
_entity.pdbx_description
1 polymer ?
#
loop_
_entity_poly.entity_id
_entity_poly.type
_entity_poly.pdbx_seq_one_letter_code
_entity_poly.pdbx_strand_id
1 'polypeptide(L)'
;MKTDKIVNLPLDKFINISLYNKKSGYYIKKNPFGQKGDFITAPNVSRLFSEMIAIWVVSFWKSIGSPKEFNLIELGAGNAAMMKILIESFKKFPSFFKSCRLVIYEISPTLKKIQKKELLNSDVNWICLLYTSD
;
A
#
# COMPACT_ATOMS: atom_id res chain seq x y z
N MET A 1 22.02 -15.96 31.99
CA MET A 1 21.08 -14.88 31.67
C MET A 1 21.88 -13.73 31.06
N LYS A 2 21.76 -13.48 29.75
CA LYS A 2 22.31 -12.27 29.14
C LYS A 2 21.40 -11.13 29.55
N THR A 3 21.90 -10.21 30.36
CA THR A 3 21.22 -8.95 30.66
C THR A 3 21.03 -8.20 29.34
N ASP A 4 19.79 -8.14 28.86
CA ASP A 4 19.42 -7.30 27.74
C ASP A 4 19.76 -5.86 28.12
N LYS A 5 20.77 -5.30 27.46
CA LYS A 5 21.09 -3.88 27.58
C LYS A 5 19.85 -3.11 27.15
N ILE A 6 19.22 -2.40 28.08
CA ILE A 6 18.18 -1.43 27.76
C ILE A 6 18.82 -0.39 26.85
N VAL A 7 18.46 -0.41 25.58
CA VAL A 7 18.95 0.57 24.61
C VAL A 7 17.99 1.75 24.67
N ASN A 8 18.47 2.89 25.16
CA ASN A 8 17.71 4.11 25.18
C ASN A 8 17.70 4.70 23.75
N LEU A 9 16.66 4.38 22.98
CA LEU A 9 16.47 4.85 21.61
C LEU A 9 15.23 5.76 21.53
N PRO A 10 15.26 6.82 20.73
CA PRO A 10 14.06 7.56 20.34
C PRO A 10 13.03 6.61 19.74
N LEU A 11 11.74 6.87 20.01
CA LEU A 11 10.64 5.97 19.62
C LEU A 11 10.57 5.73 18.10
N ASP A 12 10.77 6.76 17.31
CA ASP A 12 10.82 6.68 15.85
C ASP A 12 11.92 5.73 15.36
N LYS A 13 13.10 5.79 15.96
CA LYS A 13 14.22 4.88 15.64
C LYS A 13 13.95 3.45 16.09
N PHE A 14 13.34 3.27 17.26
CA PHE A 14 12.93 1.95 17.74
C PHE A 14 11.91 1.32 16.78
N ILE A 15 10.86 2.06 16.39
CA ILE A 15 9.85 1.59 15.44
C ILE A 15 10.50 1.23 14.10
N ASN A 16 11.36 2.11 13.57
CA ASN A 16 12.02 1.87 12.30
C ASN A 16 12.88 0.60 12.31
N ILE A 17 13.68 0.40 13.35
CA ILE A 17 14.52 -0.80 13.49
C ILE A 17 13.65 -2.06 13.63
N SER A 18 12.61 -2.01 14.48
CA SER A 18 11.76 -3.17 14.74
C SER A 18 10.97 -3.60 13.51
N LEU A 19 10.49 -2.65 12.72
CA LEU A 19 9.62 -2.93 11.57
C LEU A 19 10.37 -3.08 10.26
N TYR A 20 11.44 -2.30 10.03
CA TYR A 20 12.04 -2.14 8.70
C TYR A 20 13.55 -2.43 8.64
N ASN A 21 14.18 -2.90 9.69
CA ASN A 21 15.58 -3.32 9.63
C ASN A 21 15.78 -4.38 8.54
N LYS A 22 16.79 -4.21 7.67
CA LYS A 22 17.03 -5.08 6.50
C LYS A 22 17.20 -6.57 6.87
N LYS A 23 17.73 -6.88 8.08
CA LYS A 23 17.99 -8.26 8.53
C LYS A 23 16.90 -8.81 9.45
N SER A 24 16.29 -7.98 10.27
CA SER A 24 15.42 -8.39 11.38
C SER A 24 14.03 -7.76 11.39
N GLY A 25 13.80 -6.76 10.55
CA GLY A 25 12.54 -6.00 10.53
C GLY A 25 11.33 -6.87 10.23
N TYR A 26 10.27 -6.64 10.97
CA TYR A 26 9.05 -7.43 10.91
C TYR A 26 8.46 -7.49 9.49
N TYR A 27 8.29 -6.35 8.81
CA TYR A 27 7.74 -6.27 7.46
C TYR A 27 8.74 -6.67 6.36
N ILE A 28 10.02 -6.87 6.71
CA ILE A 28 11.04 -7.28 5.75
C ILE A 28 11.12 -8.79 5.63
N LYS A 29 10.91 -9.51 6.75
CA LYS A 29 11.11 -10.97 6.81
C LYS A 29 9.97 -11.78 6.23
N LYS A 30 8.71 -11.36 6.43
CA LYS A 30 7.54 -12.16 6.08
C LYS A 30 6.39 -11.29 5.56
N ASN A 31 5.43 -11.93 4.91
CA ASN A 31 4.13 -11.32 4.66
C ASN A 31 3.23 -11.52 5.89
N PRO A 32 2.95 -10.47 6.67
CA PRO A 32 2.10 -10.59 7.85
C PRO A 32 0.60 -10.48 7.55
N PHE A 33 0.21 -10.30 6.28
CA PHE A 33 -1.15 -10.03 5.88
C PHE A 33 -1.87 -11.26 5.30
N GLY A 34 -3.21 -11.34 5.50
CA GLY A 34 -4.08 -12.38 4.98
C GLY A 34 -4.32 -13.52 5.96
N GLN A 35 -5.09 -14.53 5.53
CA GLN A 35 -5.56 -15.64 6.39
C GLN A 35 -4.43 -16.43 7.08
N LYS A 36 -3.24 -16.48 6.47
CA LYS A 36 -2.04 -17.16 7.01
C LYS A 36 -1.06 -16.18 7.67
N GLY A 37 -1.40 -14.91 7.75
CA GLY A 37 -0.58 -13.86 8.34
C GLY A 37 -1.03 -13.51 9.77
N ASP A 38 -0.31 -12.58 10.38
CA ASP A 38 -0.62 -12.12 11.74
C ASP A 38 -1.77 -11.10 11.74
N PHE A 39 -2.13 -10.53 10.58
CA PHE A 39 -3.17 -9.51 10.43
C PHE A 39 -4.15 -9.84 9.31
N ILE A 40 -5.44 -9.74 9.64
CA ILE A 40 -6.52 -9.70 8.66
C ILE A 40 -6.99 -8.25 8.58
N THR A 41 -6.84 -7.62 7.42
CA THR A 41 -7.23 -6.22 7.18
C THR A 41 -8.60 -6.13 6.53
N ALA A 42 -9.28 -4.99 6.64
CA ALA A 42 -10.62 -4.78 6.08
C ALA A 42 -10.75 -5.18 4.60
N PRO A 43 -9.78 -4.87 3.69
CA PRO A 43 -9.82 -5.34 2.31
C PRO A 43 -9.76 -6.86 2.15
N ASN A 44 -9.15 -7.57 3.11
CA ASN A 44 -9.09 -9.03 3.11
C ASN A 44 -10.36 -9.68 3.69
N VAL A 45 -11.12 -8.95 4.50
CA VAL A 45 -12.39 -9.43 5.09
C VAL A 45 -13.54 -9.22 4.13
N SER A 46 -13.61 -8.05 3.50
CA SER A 46 -14.74 -7.68 2.66
C SER A 46 -14.30 -6.90 1.43
N ARG A 47 -14.67 -7.44 0.28
CA ARG A 47 -14.53 -6.75 -1.01
C ARG A 47 -15.27 -5.43 -1.02
N LEU A 48 -16.44 -5.38 -0.38
CA LEU A 48 -17.30 -4.18 -0.31
C LEU A 48 -16.56 -2.99 0.29
N PHE A 49 -15.68 -3.19 1.28
CA PHE A 49 -14.86 -2.12 1.84
C PHE A 49 -14.07 -1.38 0.76
N SER A 50 -13.35 -2.14 -0.06
CA SER A 50 -12.52 -1.55 -1.13
C SER A 50 -13.37 -0.94 -2.27
N GLU A 51 -14.53 -1.54 -2.58
CA GLU A 51 -15.46 -0.99 -3.57
C GLU A 51 -16.07 0.34 -3.12
N MET A 52 -16.39 0.49 -1.83
CA MET A 52 -16.87 1.75 -1.26
C MET A 52 -15.78 2.83 -1.31
N ILE A 53 -14.54 2.48 -1.01
CA ILE A 53 -13.40 3.40 -1.18
C ILE A 53 -13.25 3.82 -2.65
N ALA A 54 -13.40 2.89 -3.60
CA ALA A 54 -13.34 3.21 -5.02
C ALA A 54 -14.41 4.23 -5.43
N ILE A 55 -15.65 4.03 -5.00
CA ILE A 55 -16.76 4.96 -5.28
C ILE A 55 -16.48 6.33 -4.65
N TRP A 56 -16.00 6.36 -3.41
CA TRP A 56 -15.64 7.59 -2.73
C TRP A 56 -14.55 8.36 -3.50
N VAL A 57 -13.49 7.67 -3.93
CA VAL A 57 -12.38 8.28 -4.69
C VAL A 57 -12.89 8.87 -6.02
N VAL A 58 -13.74 8.15 -6.76
CA VAL A 58 -14.34 8.65 -8.02
C VAL A 58 -15.22 9.87 -7.76
N SER A 59 -16.00 9.84 -6.68
CA SER A 59 -16.87 10.98 -6.29
C SER A 59 -16.03 12.19 -5.90
N PHE A 60 -14.96 11.98 -5.14
CA PHE A 60 -14.02 13.04 -4.78
C PHE A 60 -13.34 13.65 -6.00
N TRP A 61 -12.86 12.83 -6.94
CA TRP A 61 -12.28 13.31 -8.19
C TRP A 61 -13.24 14.20 -8.96
N LYS A 62 -14.53 13.82 -9.03
CA LYS A 62 -15.58 14.67 -9.64
C LYS A 62 -15.74 15.99 -8.90
N SER A 63 -15.76 15.96 -7.56
CA SER A 63 -15.98 17.17 -6.75
C SER A 63 -14.85 18.19 -6.87
N ILE A 64 -13.62 17.76 -7.19
CA ILE A 64 -12.48 18.66 -7.43
C ILE A 64 -12.32 19.08 -8.90
N GLY A 65 -13.35 18.89 -9.72
CA GLY A 65 -13.38 19.35 -11.11
C GLY A 65 -12.83 18.37 -12.13
N SER A 66 -12.74 17.08 -11.80
CA SER A 66 -12.33 16.01 -12.72
C SER A 66 -10.99 16.28 -13.42
N PRO A 67 -9.87 16.48 -12.69
CA PRO A 67 -8.57 16.76 -13.29
C PRO A 67 -8.19 15.68 -14.30
N LYS A 68 -7.58 16.10 -15.42
CA LYS A 68 -7.21 15.21 -16.54
C LYS A 68 -6.07 14.26 -16.19
N GLU A 69 -5.23 14.64 -15.23
CA GLU A 69 -4.11 13.81 -14.72
C GLU A 69 -3.97 14.00 -13.22
N PHE A 70 -3.84 12.91 -12.49
CA PHE A 70 -3.56 12.92 -11.05
C PHE A 70 -2.96 11.58 -10.62
N ASN A 71 -2.27 11.58 -9.49
CA ASN A 71 -1.75 10.38 -8.86
C ASN A 71 -2.66 9.93 -7.71
N LEU A 72 -3.06 8.68 -7.71
CA LEU A 72 -3.66 8.00 -6.56
C LEU A 72 -2.61 7.13 -5.90
N ILE A 73 -2.23 7.46 -4.67
CA ILE A 73 -1.14 6.80 -3.97
C ILE A 73 -1.70 5.99 -2.79
N GLU A 74 -1.46 4.69 -2.78
CA GLU A 74 -1.70 3.83 -1.63
C GLU A 74 -0.41 3.70 -0.81
N LEU A 75 -0.46 4.10 0.46
CA LEU A 75 0.66 4.00 1.38
C LEU A 75 0.61 2.66 2.11
N GLY A 76 1.60 1.79 1.84
CA GLY A 76 1.69 0.50 2.52
C GLY A 76 0.58 -0.48 2.09
N ALA A 77 0.53 -0.85 0.83
CA ALA A 77 -0.55 -1.68 0.26
C ALA A 77 -0.61 -3.14 0.78
N GLY A 78 0.24 -3.50 1.72
CA GLY A 78 0.27 -4.85 2.29
C GLY A 78 0.41 -5.94 1.23
N ASN A 79 -0.61 -6.81 1.09
CA ASN A 79 -0.67 -7.83 0.04
C ASN A 79 -1.37 -7.36 -1.25
N ALA A 80 -1.60 -6.07 -1.42
CA ALA A 80 -2.30 -5.42 -2.54
C ALA A 80 -3.79 -5.76 -2.69
N ALA A 81 -4.43 -6.31 -1.66
CA ALA A 81 -5.84 -6.70 -1.74
C ALA A 81 -6.77 -5.52 -2.08
N MET A 82 -6.53 -4.35 -1.45
CA MET A 82 -7.32 -3.14 -1.73
C MET A 82 -7.04 -2.63 -3.15
N MET A 83 -5.79 -2.40 -3.52
CA MET A 83 -5.42 -1.89 -4.85
C MET A 83 -6.00 -2.73 -5.97
N LYS A 84 -5.99 -4.05 -5.85
CA LYS A 84 -6.58 -4.96 -6.84
C LYS A 84 -8.07 -4.69 -7.07
N ILE A 85 -8.84 -4.55 -5.99
CA ILE A 85 -10.29 -4.28 -6.07
C ILE A 85 -10.54 -2.84 -6.56
N LEU A 86 -9.72 -1.87 -6.15
CA LEU A 86 -9.80 -0.51 -6.66
C LEU A 86 -9.65 -0.47 -8.18
N ILE A 87 -8.64 -1.15 -8.74
CA ILE A 87 -8.41 -1.24 -10.18
C ILE A 87 -9.61 -1.85 -10.90
N GLU A 88 -10.15 -2.96 -10.40
CA GLU A 88 -11.33 -3.60 -10.97
C GLU A 88 -12.55 -2.67 -10.95
N SER A 89 -12.73 -1.91 -9.88
CA SER A 89 -13.83 -0.96 -9.72
C SER A 89 -13.66 0.26 -10.64
N PHE A 90 -12.44 0.80 -10.74
CA PHE A 90 -12.15 1.97 -11.56
C PHE A 90 -12.32 1.73 -13.06
N LYS A 91 -12.16 0.50 -13.54
CA LYS A 91 -12.45 0.11 -14.95
C LYS A 91 -13.91 0.40 -15.33
N LYS A 92 -14.82 0.45 -14.36
CA LYS A 92 -16.24 0.83 -14.59
C LYS A 92 -16.43 2.34 -14.81
N PHE A 93 -15.39 3.15 -14.59
CA PHE A 93 -15.38 4.61 -14.76
C PHE A 93 -14.25 5.03 -15.72
N PRO A 94 -14.41 4.84 -17.04
CA PRO A 94 -13.32 4.98 -18.01
C PRO A 94 -12.63 6.36 -17.99
N SER A 95 -13.40 7.44 -17.86
CA SER A 95 -12.84 8.80 -17.80
C SER A 95 -11.95 9.02 -16.60
N PHE A 96 -12.38 8.54 -15.42
CA PHE A 96 -11.60 8.55 -14.21
C PHE A 96 -10.32 7.70 -14.36
N PHE A 97 -10.48 6.46 -14.82
CA PHE A 97 -9.37 5.50 -14.89
C PHE A 97 -8.29 5.96 -15.88
N LYS A 98 -8.67 6.61 -16.99
CA LYS A 98 -7.73 7.21 -17.94
C LYS A 98 -6.93 8.37 -17.34
N SER A 99 -7.52 9.12 -16.42
CA SER A 99 -6.88 10.27 -15.76
C SER A 99 -6.02 9.89 -14.55
N CYS A 100 -6.21 8.68 -14.02
CA CYS A 100 -5.61 8.23 -12.77
C CYS A 100 -4.31 7.46 -13.01
N ARG A 101 -3.21 7.93 -12.43
CA ARG A 101 -1.97 7.16 -12.32
C ARG A 101 -1.92 6.49 -10.95
N LEU A 102 -1.90 5.16 -10.95
CA LEU A 102 -1.88 4.37 -9.72
C LEU A 102 -0.45 4.20 -9.21
N VAL A 103 -0.25 4.50 -7.95
CA VAL A 103 1.06 4.43 -7.30
C VAL A 103 0.94 3.69 -5.98
N ILE A 104 1.89 2.82 -5.69
CA ILE A 104 2.05 2.20 -4.37
C ILE A 104 3.36 2.68 -3.76
N TYR A 105 3.28 3.24 -2.56
CA TYR A 105 4.44 3.48 -1.72
C TYR A 105 4.71 2.25 -0.87
N GLU A 106 5.84 1.57 -1.11
CA GLU A 106 6.22 0.36 -0.37
C GLU A 106 7.73 0.29 -0.16
N ILE A 107 8.13 0.20 1.09
CA ILE A 107 9.55 0.11 1.49
C ILE A 107 10.04 -1.33 1.68
N SER A 108 9.12 -2.29 1.88
CA SER A 108 9.46 -3.70 2.03
C SER A 108 9.69 -4.37 0.66
N PRO A 109 10.91 -4.84 0.34
CA PRO A 109 11.15 -5.58 -0.89
C PRO A 109 10.32 -6.86 -0.99
N THR A 110 10.03 -7.50 0.15
CA THR A 110 9.21 -8.71 0.23
C THR A 110 7.76 -8.42 -0.15
N LEU A 111 7.16 -7.40 0.44
CA LEU A 111 5.79 -6.99 0.11
C LEU A 111 5.69 -6.48 -1.33
N LYS A 112 6.67 -5.70 -1.79
CA LYS A 112 6.72 -5.24 -3.19
C LYS A 112 6.71 -6.40 -4.19
N LYS A 113 7.41 -7.51 -3.92
CA LYS A 113 7.37 -8.72 -4.79
C LYS A 113 5.98 -9.35 -4.81
N ILE A 114 5.31 -9.44 -3.66
CA ILE A 114 3.95 -9.96 -3.54
C ILE A 114 2.97 -9.07 -4.33
N GLN A 115 3.03 -7.77 -4.10
CA GLN A 115 2.18 -6.78 -4.78
C GLN A 115 2.34 -6.84 -6.30
N LYS A 116 3.58 -6.91 -6.80
CA LYS A 116 3.85 -7.05 -8.24
C LYS A 116 3.26 -8.33 -8.83
N LYS A 117 3.29 -9.45 -8.09
CA LYS A 117 2.67 -10.70 -8.52
C LYS A 117 1.14 -10.59 -8.56
N GLU A 118 0.53 -9.99 -7.55
CA GLU A 118 -0.93 -9.82 -7.49
C GLU A 118 -1.48 -8.83 -8.53
N LEU A 119 -0.67 -7.85 -8.92
CA LEU A 119 -1.03 -6.78 -9.85
C LEU A 119 -0.34 -6.90 -11.22
N LEU A 120 0.07 -8.11 -11.62
CA LEU A 120 0.93 -8.37 -12.79
C LEU A 120 0.42 -7.74 -14.10
N ASN A 121 -0.91 -7.68 -14.27
CA ASN A 121 -1.55 -7.14 -15.48
C ASN A 121 -2.12 -5.72 -15.29
N SER A 122 -1.57 -4.98 -14.34
CA SER A 122 -2.05 -3.64 -13.99
C SER A 122 -0.94 -2.62 -14.14
N ASP A 123 -1.28 -1.44 -14.65
CA ASP A 123 -0.35 -0.31 -14.75
C ASP A 123 -0.28 0.40 -13.39
N VAL A 124 0.62 -0.08 -12.53
CA VAL A 124 0.87 0.46 -11.20
C VAL A 124 2.35 0.78 -11.06
N ASN A 125 2.67 1.94 -10.53
CA ASN A 125 4.02 2.38 -10.23
C ASN A 125 4.35 2.15 -8.75
N TRP A 126 5.60 1.73 -8.45
CA TRP A 126 6.08 1.54 -7.07
C TRP A 126 7.16 2.55 -6.75
N ILE A 127 6.95 3.31 -5.69
CA ILE A 127 7.92 4.23 -5.13
C ILE A 127 8.33 3.81 -3.72
N CYS A 128 9.51 4.22 -3.28
CA CYS A 128 10.00 4.00 -1.92
C CYS A 128 10.41 5.30 -1.21
N LEU A 129 10.30 6.43 -1.90
CA LEU A 129 10.51 7.77 -1.37
C LEU A 129 9.34 8.65 -1.81
N LEU A 130 8.84 9.47 -0.90
CA LEU A 130 7.76 10.44 -1.18
C LEU A 130 8.32 11.81 -1.60
N TYR A 131 9.64 11.95 -1.68
CA TYR A 131 10.27 13.19 -2.13
C TYR A 131 10.49 13.14 -3.64
N THR A 132 10.01 14.15 -4.33
CA THR A 132 10.58 14.51 -5.62
C THR A 132 11.85 15.29 -5.32
N SER A 133 13.01 14.81 -5.79
CA SER A 133 14.16 15.70 -5.93
C SER A 133 13.76 16.76 -6.94
N ASP A 134 13.74 18.03 -6.51
CA ASP A 134 13.68 19.18 -7.38
C ASP A 134 14.84 19.16 -8.37
#